data_b66b5d65d0e52b11f8d4bb13516b027b
#
_entry.id   b66b5d65d0e52b11f8d4bb13516b027b
#
_cell.length_a   1.000
_cell.length_b   1.000
_cell.length_c   1.000
_cell.angle_alpha   90.00
_cell.angle_beta   90.00
_cell.angle_gamma   90.00
#
_symmetry.space_group_name_H-M   'P 1'
#
loop_
_entity.id
_entity.type
_entity.pdbx_description
1 polymer ?
#
loop_
_entity_poly.entity_id
_entity_poly.type
_entity_poly.pdbx_seq_one_letter_code
_entity_poly.pdbx_strand_id
1 'polypeptide(L)'
;MIAVDTNILVYAHRSDSPFHERARSALESLANGPREWAVPWPCAHEFLAIVTHPRIYRTATPAATALAQVRALQALSNVVFVAETDEHLQHLEPLALGAKVQGAAVHDARIAAICLAHGVAELWSADRDFARFPALRVRNPVVG
;
A
#
# COMPACT_ATOMS: atom_id res chain seq x y z
N MET A 1 -1.28 0.55 14.22
CA MET A 1 -0.99 -0.42 13.15
C MET A 1 -0.41 0.33 11.95
N ILE A 2 0.55 -0.27 11.30
CA ILE A 2 1.15 0.28 10.07
C ILE A 2 0.48 -0.39 8.87
N ALA A 3 0.20 0.38 7.83
CA ALA A 3 -0.22 -0.15 6.54
C ALA A 3 0.87 0.14 5.49
N VAL A 4 0.89 -0.66 4.44
CA VAL A 4 1.89 -0.57 3.36
C VAL A 4 1.20 -0.25 2.05
N ASP A 5 1.68 0.80 1.37
CA ASP A 5 1.16 1.22 0.08
C ASP A 5 1.74 0.39 -1.06
N THR A 6 1.13 0.49 -2.22
CA THR A 6 1.47 -0.23 -3.45
C THR A 6 2.95 -0.16 -3.81
N ASN A 7 3.53 1.04 -3.80
CA ASN A 7 4.92 1.21 -4.26
C ASN A 7 5.93 0.42 -3.42
N ILE A 8 5.70 0.30 -2.11
CA ILE A 8 6.56 -0.49 -1.25
C ILE A 8 6.47 -1.98 -1.61
N LEU A 9 5.27 -2.48 -1.89
CA LEU A 9 5.06 -3.86 -2.33
C LEU A 9 5.77 -4.12 -3.67
N VAL A 10 5.64 -3.19 -4.62
CA VAL A 10 6.26 -3.29 -5.94
C VAL A 10 7.79 -3.32 -5.82
N TYR A 11 8.37 -2.38 -5.09
CA TYR A 11 9.82 -2.30 -4.92
C TYR A 11 10.38 -3.53 -4.21
N ALA A 12 9.69 -4.03 -3.20
CA ALA A 12 10.11 -5.22 -2.48
C ALA A 12 10.09 -6.49 -3.36
N HIS A 13 9.22 -6.53 -4.36
CA HIS A 13 9.09 -7.65 -5.29
C HIS A 13 10.09 -7.55 -6.46
N ARG A 14 10.28 -6.36 -7.01
CA ARG A 14 11.08 -6.14 -8.23
C ARG A 14 12.55 -5.90 -7.90
N SER A 15 13.40 -6.88 -8.20
CA SER A 15 14.85 -6.77 -7.99
C SER A 15 15.52 -5.73 -8.89
N ASP A 16 14.86 -5.31 -9.96
CA ASP A 16 15.33 -4.25 -10.86
C ASP A 16 14.97 -2.84 -10.37
N SER A 17 14.28 -2.72 -9.23
CA SER A 17 14.03 -1.43 -8.60
C SER A 17 15.27 -0.95 -7.83
N PRO A 18 15.64 0.35 -7.93
CA PRO A 18 16.72 0.91 -7.10
C PRO A 18 16.37 0.92 -5.61
N PHE A 19 15.10 0.78 -5.26
CA PHE A 19 14.62 0.75 -3.87
C PHE A 19 14.37 -0.66 -3.34
N HIS A 20 14.71 -1.69 -4.13
CA HIS A 20 14.39 -3.08 -3.81
C HIS A 20 14.86 -3.50 -2.42
N GLU A 21 16.14 -3.31 -2.10
CA GLU A 21 16.69 -3.77 -0.82
C GLU A 21 16.08 -3.06 0.37
N ARG A 22 15.84 -1.76 0.28
CA ARG A 22 15.22 -1.00 1.38
C ARG A 22 13.76 -1.37 1.57
N ALA A 23 13.01 -1.54 0.49
CA ALA A 23 11.60 -1.94 0.58
C ALA A 23 11.47 -3.36 1.13
N ARG A 24 12.32 -4.28 0.66
CA ARG A 24 12.37 -5.66 1.15
C ARG A 24 12.68 -5.70 2.64
N SER A 25 13.70 -4.95 3.06
CA SER A 25 14.08 -4.85 4.46
C SER A 25 12.96 -4.29 5.33
N ALA A 26 12.24 -3.28 4.83
CA ALA A 26 11.09 -2.70 5.52
C ALA A 26 9.97 -3.74 5.74
N LEU A 27 9.62 -4.49 4.69
CA LEU A 27 8.60 -5.55 4.81
C LEU A 27 9.04 -6.68 5.73
N GLU A 28 10.31 -7.08 5.66
CA GLU A 28 10.86 -8.11 6.54
C GLU A 28 10.79 -7.68 8.01
N SER A 29 11.04 -6.40 8.29
CA SER A 29 10.94 -5.88 9.66
C SER A 29 9.50 -5.95 10.19
N LEU A 30 8.51 -5.70 9.34
CA LEU A 30 7.11 -5.86 9.72
C LEU A 30 6.73 -7.33 9.89
N ALA A 31 7.12 -8.18 8.95
CA ALA A 31 6.80 -9.61 8.98
C ALA A 31 7.39 -10.31 10.19
N ASN A 32 8.60 -9.92 10.60
CA ASN A 32 9.31 -10.51 11.73
C ASN A 32 9.01 -9.82 13.06
N GLY A 33 8.27 -8.71 13.02
CA GLY A 33 7.91 -7.97 14.23
C GLY A 33 6.72 -8.58 14.96
N PRO A 34 6.47 -8.10 16.21
CA PRO A 34 5.40 -8.67 17.03
C PRO A 34 4.02 -8.07 16.74
N ARG A 35 3.95 -6.99 15.96
CA ARG A 35 2.71 -6.24 15.75
C ARG A 35 2.02 -6.63 14.46
N GLU A 36 0.70 -6.55 14.49
CA GLU A 36 -0.14 -6.66 13.31
C GLU A 36 0.10 -5.45 12.38
N TRP A 37 0.12 -5.71 11.09
CA TRP A 37 0.24 -4.67 10.07
C TRP A 37 -0.71 -4.99 8.91
N ALA A 38 -0.99 -4.01 8.08
CA ALA A 38 -2.06 -4.10 7.10
C ALA A 38 -1.61 -3.87 5.66
N VAL A 39 -2.28 -4.56 4.76
CA VAL A 39 -2.22 -4.29 3.31
C VAL A 39 -3.63 -3.93 2.86
N PRO A 40 -3.87 -2.69 2.42
CA PRO A 40 -5.15 -2.36 1.80
C PRO A 40 -5.36 -3.15 0.50
N TRP A 41 -6.54 -3.74 0.33
CA TRP A 41 -6.83 -4.49 -0.90
C TRP A 41 -6.61 -3.68 -2.18
N PRO A 42 -6.97 -2.38 -2.26
CA PRO A 42 -6.63 -1.58 -3.44
C PRO A 42 -5.14 -1.57 -3.76
N CYS A 43 -4.27 -1.57 -2.74
CA CYS A 43 -2.83 -1.62 -2.94
C CYS A 43 -2.37 -2.97 -3.48
N ALA A 44 -2.98 -4.06 -3.04
CA ALA A 44 -2.70 -5.40 -3.58
C ALA A 44 -3.12 -5.49 -5.05
N HIS A 45 -4.30 -4.97 -5.41
CA HIS A 45 -4.75 -4.95 -6.81
C HIS A 45 -3.83 -4.11 -7.69
N GLU A 46 -3.44 -2.94 -7.23
CA GLU A 46 -2.54 -2.06 -7.97
C GLU A 46 -1.15 -2.69 -8.12
N PHE A 47 -0.65 -3.37 -7.09
CA PHE A 47 0.57 -4.16 -7.17
C PHE A 47 0.48 -5.16 -8.32
N LEU A 48 -0.59 -5.96 -8.37
CA LEU A 48 -0.81 -6.93 -9.45
C LEU A 48 -0.83 -6.26 -10.81
N ALA A 49 -1.54 -5.14 -10.94
CA ALA A 49 -1.64 -4.41 -12.20
C ALA A 49 -0.30 -3.87 -12.68
N ILE A 50 0.53 -3.36 -11.77
CA ILE A 50 1.81 -2.74 -12.10
C ILE A 50 2.86 -3.80 -12.48
N VAL A 51 3.05 -4.82 -11.64
CA VAL A 51 4.15 -5.79 -11.86
C VAL A 51 3.90 -6.70 -13.07
N THR A 52 2.64 -6.88 -13.47
CA THR A 52 2.28 -7.66 -14.65
C THR A 52 2.23 -6.82 -15.92
N HIS A 53 2.43 -5.50 -15.84
CA HIS A 53 2.25 -4.59 -16.96
C HIS A 53 3.50 -4.59 -17.88
N PRO A 54 3.38 -5.05 -19.13
CA PRO A 54 4.55 -5.21 -20.00
C PRO A 54 5.16 -3.89 -20.48
N ARG A 55 4.42 -2.78 -20.35
CA ARG A 55 4.92 -1.44 -20.69
C ARG A 55 5.65 -0.77 -19.54
N ILE A 56 5.35 -1.17 -18.30
CA ILE A 56 6.03 -0.63 -17.11
C ILE A 56 7.33 -1.40 -16.88
N TYR A 57 7.26 -2.73 -17.00
CA TYR A 57 8.43 -3.58 -16.80
C TYR A 57 8.72 -4.36 -18.08
N ARG A 58 9.94 -4.27 -18.56
CA ARG A 58 10.39 -4.95 -19.79
C ARG A 58 10.21 -6.47 -19.67
N THR A 59 10.53 -7.01 -18.49
CA THR A 59 10.24 -8.38 -18.14
C THR A 59 9.17 -8.36 -17.05
N ALA A 60 7.92 -8.29 -17.49
CA ALA A 60 6.78 -8.25 -16.57
C ALA A 60 6.69 -9.55 -15.77
N THR A 61 6.26 -9.43 -14.52
CA THR A 61 6.00 -10.60 -13.67
C THR A 61 4.79 -11.36 -14.23
N PRO A 62 4.88 -12.68 -14.45
CA PRO A 62 3.70 -13.46 -14.82
C PRO A 62 2.60 -13.35 -13.76
N ALA A 63 1.34 -13.32 -14.18
CA ALA A 63 0.21 -13.17 -13.27
C ALA A 63 0.21 -14.25 -12.16
N ALA A 64 0.53 -15.49 -12.52
CA ALA A 64 0.58 -16.58 -11.52
C ALA A 64 1.63 -16.30 -10.42
N THR A 65 2.79 -15.77 -10.80
CA THR A 65 3.86 -15.42 -9.85
C THR A 65 3.44 -14.24 -8.97
N ALA A 66 2.84 -13.22 -9.56
CA ALA A 66 2.37 -12.04 -8.81
C ALA A 66 1.27 -12.43 -7.81
N LEU A 67 0.33 -13.27 -8.22
CA LEU A 67 -0.72 -13.79 -7.32
C LEU A 67 -0.14 -14.64 -6.20
N ALA A 68 0.87 -15.47 -6.50
CA ALA A 68 1.55 -16.26 -5.49
C ALA A 68 2.23 -15.37 -4.45
N GLN A 69 2.75 -14.22 -4.86
CA GLN A 69 3.35 -13.25 -3.95
C GLN A 69 2.31 -12.64 -3.00
N VAL A 70 1.14 -12.29 -3.51
CA VAL A 70 0.04 -11.80 -2.67
C VAL A 70 -0.41 -12.87 -1.68
N ARG A 71 -0.51 -14.11 -2.15
CA ARG A 71 -0.86 -15.25 -1.29
C ARG A 71 0.17 -15.46 -0.18
N ALA A 72 1.45 -15.32 -0.50
CA ALA A 72 2.52 -15.45 0.50
C ALA A 72 2.44 -14.34 1.56
N LEU A 73 2.13 -13.11 1.17
CA LEU A 73 1.89 -12.02 2.12
C LEU A 73 0.70 -12.34 3.02
N GLN A 74 -0.39 -12.80 2.44
CA GLN A 74 -1.61 -13.10 3.18
C GLN A 74 -1.40 -14.26 4.17
N ALA A 75 -0.46 -15.15 3.91
CA ALA A 75 -0.14 -16.29 4.78
C ALA A 75 0.72 -15.92 5.99
N LEU A 76 1.29 -14.71 6.04
CA LEU A 76 2.05 -14.25 7.21
C LEU A 76 1.14 -14.17 8.43
N SER A 77 1.68 -14.51 9.60
CA SER A 77 0.89 -14.63 10.83
C SER A 77 0.37 -13.28 11.35
N ASN A 78 1.02 -12.18 11.00
CA ASN A 78 0.73 -10.86 11.57
C ASN A 78 0.23 -9.84 10.55
N VAL A 79 -0.14 -10.26 9.34
CA VAL A 79 -0.68 -9.35 8.34
C VAL A 79 -2.20 -9.46 8.28
N VAL A 80 -2.88 -8.34 8.05
CA VAL A 80 -4.30 -8.28 7.73
C VAL A 80 -4.48 -7.52 6.43
N PHE A 81 -5.34 -8.04 5.56
CA PHE A 81 -5.76 -7.33 4.36
C PHE A 81 -7.05 -6.60 4.67
N VAL A 82 -7.09 -5.30 4.40
CA VAL A 82 -8.19 -4.43 4.80
C VAL A 82 -8.85 -3.79 3.58
N ALA A 83 -10.15 -3.60 3.68
CA ALA A 83 -10.97 -3.05 2.62
C ALA A 83 -11.93 -1.99 3.17
N GLU A 84 -12.76 -1.43 2.30
CA GLU A 84 -13.81 -0.51 2.69
C GLU A 84 -14.74 -1.15 3.72
N THR A 85 -15.14 -0.35 4.72
CA THR A 85 -16.17 -0.74 5.68
C THR A 85 -17.54 -0.22 5.25
N ASP A 86 -18.58 -0.59 5.96
CA ASP A 86 -19.93 -0.07 5.70
C ASP A 86 -20.01 1.45 5.87
N GLU A 87 -19.10 2.02 6.69
CA GLU A 87 -19.00 3.45 6.93
C GLU A 87 -17.98 4.14 6.03
N HIS A 88 -17.61 3.52 4.91
CA HIS A 88 -16.54 4.02 4.03
C HIS A 88 -16.78 5.47 3.60
N LEU A 89 -18.00 5.81 3.18
CA LEU A 89 -18.30 7.16 2.72
C LEU A 89 -18.12 8.20 3.82
N GLN A 90 -18.42 7.85 5.07
CA GLN A 90 -18.21 8.74 6.23
C GLN A 90 -16.73 9.07 6.43
N HIS A 91 -15.82 8.14 6.12
CA HIS A 91 -14.37 8.38 6.18
C HIS A 91 -13.86 9.09 4.94
N LEU A 92 -14.38 8.72 3.77
CA LEU A 92 -13.92 9.25 2.48
C LEU A 92 -14.29 10.72 2.29
N GLU A 93 -15.52 11.09 2.61
CA GLU A 93 -16.06 12.43 2.32
C GLU A 93 -15.22 13.56 2.90
N PRO A 94 -14.89 13.56 4.21
CA PRO A 94 -14.08 14.65 4.76
C PRO A 94 -12.66 14.69 4.17
N LEU A 95 -12.08 13.54 3.82
CA LEU A 95 -10.76 13.50 3.17
C LEU A 95 -10.81 14.09 1.77
N ALA A 96 -11.78 13.66 0.99
CA ALA A 96 -11.95 14.10 -0.41
C ALA A 96 -12.24 15.61 -0.50
N LEU A 97 -13.14 16.09 0.35
CA LEU A 97 -13.51 17.51 0.36
C LEU A 97 -12.38 18.37 0.94
N GLY A 98 -11.75 17.93 2.02
CA GLY A 98 -10.65 18.67 2.65
C GLY A 98 -9.44 18.83 1.75
N ALA A 99 -9.09 17.80 1.00
CA ALA A 99 -7.97 17.81 0.06
C ALA A 99 -8.36 18.26 -1.34
N LYS A 100 -9.65 18.51 -1.60
CA LYS A 100 -10.20 18.92 -2.90
C LYS A 100 -9.75 17.97 -4.02
N VAL A 101 -9.83 16.66 -3.77
CA VAL A 101 -9.33 15.66 -4.72
C VAL A 101 -10.15 15.64 -5.99
N GLN A 102 -9.48 15.40 -7.11
CA GLN A 102 -10.07 15.26 -8.42
C GLN A 102 -9.40 14.10 -9.17
N GLY A 103 -10.19 13.41 -10.01
CA GLY A 103 -9.64 12.37 -10.87
C GLY A 103 -8.93 11.26 -10.10
N ALA A 104 -7.72 10.94 -10.52
CA ALA A 104 -6.95 9.83 -9.94
C ALA A 104 -6.66 10.00 -8.44
N ALA A 105 -6.64 11.23 -7.94
CA ALA A 105 -6.42 11.49 -6.51
C ALA A 105 -7.53 10.93 -5.62
N VAL A 106 -8.69 10.63 -6.18
CA VAL A 106 -9.79 9.94 -5.47
C VAL A 106 -9.33 8.56 -5.00
N HIS A 107 -8.48 7.88 -5.77
CA HIS A 107 -7.95 6.56 -5.38
C HIS A 107 -7.03 6.66 -4.15
N ASP A 108 -6.25 7.73 -4.03
CA ASP A 108 -5.44 7.98 -2.84
C ASP A 108 -6.32 8.25 -1.62
N ALA A 109 -7.38 9.04 -1.81
CA ALA A 109 -8.37 9.29 -0.75
C ALA A 109 -9.04 7.98 -0.29
N ARG A 110 -9.33 7.07 -1.21
CA ARG A 110 -9.87 5.75 -0.92
C ARG A 110 -8.94 4.96 0.01
N ILE A 111 -7.67 4.90 -0.33
CA ILE A 111 -6.67 4.20 0.48
C ILE A 111 -6.57 4.84 1.87
N ALA A 112 -6.50 6.16 1.94
CA ALA A 112 -6.45 6.88 3.21
C ALA A 112 -7.70 6.59 4.07
N ALA A 113 -8.88 6.58 3.46
CA ALA A 113 -10.14 6.29 4.15
C ALA A 113 -10.17 4.88 4.70
N ILE A 114 -9.70 3.89 3.93
CA ILE A 114 -9.59 2.50 4.40
C ILE A 114 -8.66 2.43 5.60
N CYS A 115 -7.50 3.06 5.52
CA CYS A 115 -6.54 3.08 6.61
C CYS A 115 -7.13 3.66 7.88
N LEU A 116 -7.77 4.82 7.80
CA LEU A 116 -8.38 5.48 8.97
C LEU A 116 -9.52 4.65 9.56
N ALA A 117 -10.33 4.01 8.72
CA ALA A 117 -11.44 3.16 9.19
C ALA A 117 -10.95 1.95 9.98
N HIS A 118 -9.75 1.47 9.71
CA HIS A 118 -9.16 0.30 10.37
C HIS A 118 -8.16 0.66 11.47
N GLY A 119 -8.09 1.92 11.86
CA GLY A 119 -7.21 2.34 12.95
C GLY A 119 -5.72 2.32 12.59
N VAL A 120 -5.39 2.47 11.30
CA VAL A 120 -4.01 2.55 10.87
C VAL A 120 -3.43 3.89 11.32
N ALA A 121 -2.35 3.83 12.10
CA ALA A 121 -1.69 5.02 12.61
C ALA A 121 -0.72 5.63 11.59
N GLU A 122 -0.14 4.80 10.74
CA GLU A 122 0.91 5.23 9.80
C GLU A 122 0.84 4.41 8.52
N LEU A 123 0.87 5.10 7.39
CA LEU A 123 1.00 4.49 6.06
C LEU A 123 2.45 4.59 5.60
N TRP A 124 3.05 3.48 5.23
CA TRP A 124 4.37 3.46 4.59
C TRP A 124 4.20 3.57 3.08
N SER A 125 4.65 4.69 2.54
CA SER A 125 4.51 5.01 1.12
C SER A 125 5.67 5.88 0.65
N ALA A 126 6.09 5.66 -0.59
CA ALA A 126 7.02 6.54 -1.29
C ALA A 126 6.30 7.69 -2.02
N ASP A 127 4.97 7.71 -2.00
CA ASP A 127 4.17 8.71 -2.68
C ASP A 127 3.91 9.91 -1.78
N ARG A 128 4.44 11.07 -2.18
CA ARG A 128 4.26 12.33 -1.45
C ARG A 128 2.83 12.87 -1.49
N ASP A 129 2.01 12.40 -2.41
CA ASP A 129 0.64 12.87 -2.58
C ASP A 129 -0.24 12.56 -1.36
N PHE A 130 0.12 11.54 -0.57
CA PHE A 130 -0.59 11.26 0.68
C PHE A 130 -0.44 12.35 1.75
N ALA A 131 0.51 13.27 1.61
CA ALA A 131 0.65 14.41 2.51
C ALA A 131 -0.58 15.34 2.47
N ARG A 132 -1.41 15.26 1.43
CA ARG A 132 -2.68 16.01 1.35
C ARG A 132 -3.74 15.54 2.35
N PHE A 133 -3.51 14.43 3.05
CA PHE A 133 -4.42 13.86 4.04
C PHE A 133 -3.78 13.94 5.43
N PRO A 134 -3.84 15.09 6.12
CA PRO A 134 -3.09 15.29 7.37
C PRO A 134 -3.56 14.38 8.52
N ALA A 135 -4.77 13.81 8.43
CA ALA A 135 -5.25 12.86 9.43
C ALA A 135 -4.50 11.51 9.39
N LEU A 136 -3.81 11.22 8.29
CA LEU A 136 -3.03 9.99 8.12
C LEU A 136 -1.53 10.32 8.15
N ARG A 137 -0.81 9.72 9.09
CA ARG A 137 0.64 9.85 9.14
C ARG A 137 1.26 9.01 8.02
N VAL A 138 2.19 9.61 7.27
CA VAL A 138 2.87 8.93 6.15
C VAL A 138 4.37 8.92 6.39
N ARG A 139 4.99 7.75 6.16
CA ARG A 139 6.43 7.59 6.25
C ARG A 139 6.94 6.91 4.99
N ASN A 140 8.05 7.39 4.46
CA ASN A 140 8.71 6.75 3.34
C ASN A 140 9.88 5.89 3.85
N PRO A 141 9.75 4.55 3.88
CA PRO A 141 10.79 3.67 4.43
C PRO A 141 11.96 3.42 3.47
N VAL A 142 11.86 3.83 2.20
CA VAL A 142 12.89 3.57 1.19
C VAL A 142 13.85 4.75 0.99
N VAL A 143 13.63 5.87 1.68
CA VAL A 143 14.52 7.00 1.70
C VAL A 143 14.83 7.38 3.14
N GLY A 144 15.97 7.98 3.35
CA GLY A 144 16.35 8.44 4.70
C GLY A 144 17.62 7.88 5.18
#